data_fb4adada865084020c4e325e9e809832
#
_entry.id   fb4adada865084020c4e325e9e809832
#
_cell.length_a   1.000
_cell.length_b   1.000
_cell.length_c   1.000
_cell.angle_alpha   90.00
_cell.angle_beta   90.00
_cell.angle_gamma   90.00
#
_symmetry.space_group_name_H-M   'P 1'
#
loop_
_entity.id
_entity.type
_entity.pdbx_description
1 polymer ?
#
loop_
_entity_poly.entity_id
_entity_poly.type
_entity_poly.pdbx_seq_one_letter_code
_entity_poly.pdbx_strand_id
1 'polypeptide(L)'
;IGVKVPQFSFHRLENADVDLGVEMSSTGEVAGFGCNKNIAYLKALASTGFKIPSLTCTNLLLSIGKEKHKNEFMPMVLFILNMGWKIYTTEGTYNYYKEKIEDKTENIIMLSKNEIIDYIKNKKFNLIINIPNNTIISNNDNKSFGFTIRRMSLDFNISLLVDIKCSKLLIESIYYYYHKGIDLDTYFDVINTYKSDNKKGNKSILPSIIENSLQCISYNEKVDINLSKTEILFTDKHIINSIQFNRNLLRQIFLRSQEIMNIFNKSLKSNKTLFNNKLLEDKIFGLYFHTPSTRTRCSFESAILHLGGKVINVNSQESSVQKGETFNDTLKTMEAYCDGLIIRSPNNEILSDYQNNIDIKMINGGDKFEHPTQALLDLFTIRQELGTVNNLKIAIVGDLYHSRTIISLVKMLLNYNVALYFVFEEENKMDLPIYLQQYLIEIKEKSYNTNHIIEYHYVYDLDKVIPIVDVIYMTRSQKERHMPNNDNLLHKNKLTVHNFSKAKEKCIILHPLPRNDEIEIELDSDPRSVYFRQMKYGLYVRIALLEMLFS
;
A
#
# COMPACT_ATOMS: atom_id res chain seq x y z
N ILE A 1 -8.16 -21.21 3.22
CA ILE A 1 -7.08 -22.20 3.14
C ILE A 1 -6.05 -21.89 4.20
N GLY A 2 -5.59 -22.91 4.94
CA GLY A 2 -4.47 -22.82 5.88
C GLY A 2 -3.23 -23.48 5.28
N VAL A 3 -2.09 -22.84 5.42
CA VAL A 3 -0.77 -23.38 5.06
C VAL A 3 0.12 -23.34 6.29
N LYS A 4 0.79 -24.45 6.57
CA LYS A 4 1.72 -24.62 7.68
C LYS A 4 3.14 -24.62 7.14
N VAL A 5 3.99 -23.77 7.68
CA VAL A 5 5.40 -23.66 7.31
C VAL A 5 6.26 -23.91 8.54
N PRO A 6 7.27 -24.81 8.45
CA PRO A 6 8.19 -25.04 9.54
C PRO A 6 9.12 -23.84 9.73
N GLN A 7 9.52 -23.62 10.98
CA GLN A 7 10.51 -22.63 11.36
C GLN A 7 11.77 -23.32 11.88
N PHE A 8 12.94 -22.87 11.42
CA PHE A 8 14.23 -23.45 11.77
C PHE A 8 15.15 -22.38 12.35
N SER A 9 15.89 -22.74 13.40
CA SER A 9 16.90 -21.87 14.03
C SER A 9 18.31 -22.22 13.56
N PHE A 10 18.53 -22.37 12.26
CA PHE A 10 19.84 -22.76 11.68
C PHE A 10 20.99 -21.82 12.05
N HIS A 11 20.70 -20.54 12.34
CA HIS A 11 21.70 -19.57 12.80
C HIS A 11 22.32 -19.93 14.17
N ARG A 12 21.71 -20.86 14.93
CA ARG A 12 22.23 -21.38 16.19
C ARG A 12 23.01 -22.67 16.02
N LEU A 13 23.00 -23.27 14.83
CA LEU A 13 23.65 -24.55 14.53
C LEU A 13 24.82 -24.30 13.58
N GLU A 14 26.02 -24.19 14.11
CA GLU A 14 27.22 -24.03 13.30
C GLU A 14 27.41 -25.21 12.38
N ASN A 15 27.76 -24.96 11.10
CA ASN A 15 28.03 -25.96 10.07
C ASN A 15 26.87 -26.93 9.70
N ALA A 16 25.64 -26.71 10.18
CA ALA A 16 24.50 -27.51 9.75
C ALA A 16 24.09 -27.18 8.31
N ASP A 17 23.77 -28.20 7.50
CA ASP A 17 23.16 -28.03 6.19
C ASP A 17 21.65 -27.75 6.36
N VAL A 18 21.10 -26.96 5.48
CA VAL A 18 19.67 -26.66 5.40
C VAL A 18 18.89 -27.63 4.53
N ASP A 19 19.60 -28.54 3.84
CA ASP A 19 18.98 -29.63 3.10
C ASP A 19 18.60 -30.73 4.10
N LEU A 20 17.32 -30.77 4.46
CA LEU A 20 16.80 -31.65 5.51
C LEU A 20 16.52 -33.03 4.98
N GLY A 21 16.86 -34.05 5.80
CA GLY A 21 16.51 -35.44 5.57
C GLY A 21 15.03 -35.73 5.86
N VAL A 22 14.73 -37.02 6.05
CA VAL A 22 13.35 -37.54 6.23
C VAL A 22 12.79 -37.20 7.62
N GLU A 23 13.64 -36.87 8.58
CA GLU A 23 13.24 -36.56 9.95
C GLU A 23 12.84 -35.09 10.11
N MET A 24 11.82 -34.84 10.93
CA MET A 24 11.37 -33.51 11.27
C MET A 24 12.36 -32.83 12.23
N SER A 25 13.04 -31.80 11.74
CA SER A 25 14.05 -31.03 12.50
C SER A 25 13.64 -29.59 12.78
N SER A 26 12.36 -29.26 12.61
CA SER A 26 11.87 -27.91 12.85
C SER A 26 11.87 -27.55 14.33
N THR A 27 12.22 -26.30 14.66
CA THR A 27 12.14 -25.74 16.02
C THR A 27 10.78 -25.15 16.35
N GLY A 28 9.87 -25.08 15.38
CA GLY A 28 8.51 -24.60 15.49
C GLY A 28 7.80 -24.63 14.15
N GLU A 29 6.53 -24.28 14.17
CA GLU A 29 5.69 -24.24 12.98
C GLU A 29 4.79 -23.01 13.03
N VAL A 30 4.57 -22.37 11.89
CA VAL A 30 3.70 -21.23 11.75
C VAL A 30 2.60 -21.53 10.74
N ALA A 31 1.35 -21.19 11.07
CA ALA A 31 0.22 -21.33 10.18
C ALA A 31 -0.15 -19.96 9.58
N GLY A 32 -0.24 -19.91 8.26
CA GLY A 32 -0.81 -18.78 7.52
C GLY A 32 -2.17 -19.14 6.96
N PHE A 33 -3.13 -18.21 7.05
CA PHE A 33 -4.48 -18.37 6.51
C PHE A 33 -4.73 -17.37 5.39
N GLY A 34 -5.40 -17.79 4.32
CA GLY A 34 -5.73 -16.95 3.18
C GLY A 34 -6.93 -17.48 2.39
N CYS A 35 -7.53 -16.62 1.55
CA CYS A 35 -8.62 -17.02 0.66
C CYS A 35 -8.17 -18.06 -0.39
N ASN A 36 -6.87 -18.11 -0.70
CA ASN A 36 -6.27 -19.12 -1.57
C ASN A 36 -4.90 -19.59 -1.04
N LYS A 37 -4.33 -20.63 -1.67
CA LYS A 37 -3.05 -21.23 -1.29
C LYS A 37 -1.89 -20.23 -1.32
N ASN A 38 -1.88 -19.34 -2.31
CA ASN A 38 -0.75 -18.43 -2.54
C ASN A 38 -0.66 -17.38 -1.43
N ILE A 39 -1.79 -16.78 -1.05
CA ILE A 39 -1.87 -15.82 0.06
C ILE A 39 -1.54 -16.51 1.39
N ALA A 40 -2.11 -17.68 1.64
CA ALA A 40 -1.84 -18.44 2.86
C ALA A 40 -0.35 -18.78 3.00
N TYR A 41 0.30 -19.16 1.89
CA TYR A 41 1.73 -19.49 1.87
C TYR A 41 2.62 -18.26 2.12
N LEU A 42 2.35 -17.14 1.45
CA LEU A 42 3.12 -15.89 1.67
C LEU A 42 3.00 -15.41 3.12
N LYS A 43 1.80 -15.49 3.72
CA LYS A 43 1.59 -15.14 5.14
C LYS A 43 2.36 -16.06 6.07
N ALA A 44 2.30 -17.36 5.84
CA ALA A 44 3.03 -18.33 6.64
C ALA A 44 4.54 -18.10 6.58
N LEU A 45 5.10 -17.89 5.37
CA LEU A 45 6.53 -17.58 5.19
C LEU A 45 6.92 -16.26 5.88
N ALA A 46 6.16 -15.20 5.69
CA ALA A 46 6.44 -13.90 6.33
C ALA A 46 6.48 -14.03 7.87
N SER A 47 5.61 -14.85 8.42
CA SER A 47 5.54 -15.10 9.87
C SER A 47 6.72 -15.88 10.43
N THR A 48 7.48 -16.61 9.60
CA THR A 48 8.74 -17.26 10.01
C THR A 48 9.94 -16.31 10.01
N GLY A 49 9.76 -15.04 9.66
CA GLY A 49 10.84 -14.08 9.47
C GLY A 49 11.49 -14.15 8.08
N PHE A 50 10.96 -14.98 7.18
CA PHE A 50 11.37 -15.01 5.78
C PHE A 50 11.05 -13.66 5.11
N LYS A 51 12.08 -13.03 4.54
CA LYS A 51 11.92 -11.75 3.84
C LYS A 51 11.40 -12.04 2.44
N ILE A 52 10.11 -11.78 2.22
CA ILE A 52 9.53 -11.86 0.89
C ILE A 52 10.16 -10.78 0.01
N PRO A 53 10.71 -11.14 -1.16
CA PRO A 53 11.34 -10.18 -2.07
C PRO A 53 10.38 -9.08 -2.50
N SER A 54 10.94 -7.90 -2.78
CA SER A 54 10.18 -6.81 -3.37
C SER A 54 9.64 -7.20 -4.75
N LEU A 55 8.48 -6.66 -5.10
CA LEU A 55 7.91 -6.86 -6.45
C LEU A 55 8.73 -6.16 -7.54
N THR A 56 9.52 -5.17 -7.15
CA THR A 56 10.35 -4.38 -8.05
C THR A 56 11.84 -4.57 -7.72
N CYS A 57 12.69 -4.63 -8.73
CA CYS A 57 14.16 -4.64 -8.59
C CYS A 57 14.70 -5.72 -7.65
N THR A 58 14.30 -6.97 -7.83
CA THR A 58 14.83 -8.09 -7.05
C THR A 58 16.01 -8.74 -7.76
N ASN A 59 17.09 -8.94 -7.02
CA ASN A 59 18.24 -9.74 -7.42
C ASN A 59 18.08 -11.16 -6.87
N LEU A 60 17.84 -12.12 -7.76
CA LEU A 60 17.70 -13.53 -7.42
C LEU A 60 18.95 -14.30 -7.80
N LEU A 61 19.54 -15.06 -6.86
CA LEU A 61 20.50 -16.11 -7.21
C LEU A 61 19.76 -17.43 -7.42
N LEU A 62 19.87 -17.99 -8.62
CA LEU A 62 19.27 -19.27 -9.01
C LEU A 62 20.36 -20.30 -9.32
N SER A 63 20.38 -21.38 -8.54
CA SER A 63 21.33 -22.48 -8.71
C SER A 63 20.58 -23.81 -8.57
N ILE A 64 20.35 -24.50 -9.69
CA ILE A 64 19.61 -25.75 -9.76
C ILE A 64 20.51 -26.86 -10.29
N GLY A 65 20.66 -27.93 -9.51
CA GLY A 65 21.56 -29.04 -9.85
C GLY A 65 21.03 -29.91 -10.99
N LYS A 66 19.90 -30.62 -10.78
CA LYS A 66 19.36 -31.60 -11.73
C LYS A 66 18.68 -30.97 -12.91
N GLU A 67 18.91 -31.52 -14.10
CA GLU A 67 18.27 -31.04 -15.33
C GLU A 67 16.73 -31.17 -15.27
N LYS A 68 16.21 -32.25 -14.71
CA LYS A 68 14.78 -32.42 -14.45
C LYS A 68 14.19 -31.23 -13.69
N HIS A 69 14.87 -30.78 -12.63
CA HIS A 69 14.42 -29.64 -11.81
C HIS A 69 14.54 -28.31 -12.55
N LYS A 70 15.57 -28.15 -13.40
CA LYS A 70 15.71 -26.96 -14.28
C LYS A 70 14.54 -26.88 -15.26
N ASN A 71 14.17 -28.01 -15.88
CA ASN A 71 13.01 -28.08 -16.78
C ASN A 71 11.70 -27.80 -16.03
N GLU A 72 11.53 -28.38 -14.85
CA GLU A 72 10.34 -28.16 -14.01
C GLU A 72 10.22 -26.70 -13.54
N PHE A 73 11.32 -25.98 -13.38
CA PHE A 73 11.35 -24.58 -12.92
C PHE A 73 11.29 -23.58 -14.06
N MET A 74 11.32 -24.00 -15.33
CA MET A 74 11.29 -23.14 -16.51
C MET A 74 10.13 -22.12 -16.51
N PRO A 75 8.86 -22.50 -16.21
CA PRO A 75 7.76 -21.53 -16.14
C PRO A 75 8.01 -20.42 -15.11
N MET A 76 8.69 -20.75 -14.02
CA MET A 76 8.99 -19.79 -12.95
C MET A 76 10.06 -18.79 -13.40
N VAL A 77 11.04 -19.22 -14.19
CA VAL A 77 12.04 -18.33 -14.79
C VAL A 77 11.36 -17.30 -15.67
N LEU A 78 10.39 -17.72 -16.49
CA LEU A 78 9.61 -16.78 -17.32
C LEU A 78 8.80 -15.80 -16.46
N PHE A 79 8.17 -16.25 -15.37
CA PHE A 79 7.47 -15.36 -14.45
C PHE A 79 8.41 -14.33 -13.81
N ILE A 80 9.60 -14.76 -13.39
CA ILE A 80 10.62 -13.90 -12.80
C ILE A 80 11.08 -12.83 -13.80
N LEU A 81 11.34 -13.23 -15.04
CA LEU A 81 11.73 -12.29 -16.10
C LEU A 81 10.61 -11.31 -16.45
N ASN A 82 9.35 -11.77 -16.43
CA ASN A 82 8.18 -10.91 -16.63
C ASN A 82 7.94 -9.91 -15.49
N MET A 83 8.39 -10.25 -14.28
CA MET A 83 8.40 -9.31 -13.15
C MET A 83 9.56 -8.29 -13.21
N GLY A 84 10.44 -8.38 -14.20
CA GLY A 84 11.59 -7.49 -14.36
C GLY A 84 12.73 -7.75 -13.38
N TRP A 85 12.77 -8.93 -12.74
CA TRP A 85 13.86 -9.28 -11.82
C TRP A 85 15.13 -9.67 -12.57
N LYS A 86 16.28 -9.47 -11.92
CA LYS A 86 17.57 -9.97 -12.40
C LYS A 86 17.85 -11.36 -11.83
N ILE A 87 18.16 -12.30 -12.69
CA ILE A 87 18.50 -13.68 -12.33
C ILE A 87 20.00 -13.86 -12.45
N TYR A 88 20.66 -14.03 -11.34
CA TYR A 88 22.06 -14.41 -11.29
C TYR A 88 22.16 -15.93 -11.16
N THR A 89 23.08 -16.55 -11.87
CA THR A 89 23.12 -18.02 -11.96
C THR A 89 24.54 -18.56 -11.84
N THR A 90 24.61 -19.82 -11.39
CA THR A 90 25.83 -20.63 -11.59
C THR A 90 25.93 -21.11 -13.04
N GLU A 91 27.14 -21.42 -13.52
CA GLU A 91 27.44 -21.77 -14.91
C GLU A 91 26.50 -22.86 -15.47
N GLY A 92 26.33 -23.98 -14.79
CA GLY A 92 25.46 -25.07 -15.27
C GLY A 92 23.97 -24.72 -15.30
N THR A 93 23.53 -23.73 -14.54
CA THR A 93 22.15 -23.20 -14.57
C THR A 93 22.00 -22.19 -15.70
N TYR A 94 23.01 -21.34 -15.90
CA TYR A 94 23.08 -20.36 -16.98
C TYR A 94 22.99 -21.02 -18.36
N ASN A 95 23.88 -21.98 -18.62
CA ASN A 95 23.95 -22.64 -19.93
C ASN A 95 22.61 -23.29 -20.30
N TYR A 96 21.96 -23.94 -19.33
CA TYR A 96 20.66 -24.59 -19.54
C TYR A 96 19.55 -23.60 -19.95
N TYR A 97 19.43 -22.48 -19.28
CA TYR A 97 18.36 -21.53 -19.56
C TYR A 97 18.66 -20.63 -20.76
N LYS A 98 19.93 -20.29 -21.00
CA LYS A 98 20.35 -19.49 -22.15
C LYS A 98 20.03 -20.19 -23.48
N GLU A 99 20.18 -21.51 -23.54
CA GLU A 99 19.86 -22.29 -24.75
C GLU A 99 18.35 -22.40 -25.03
N LYS A 100 17.51 -22.23 -24.03
CA LYS A 100 16.05 -22.48 -24.12
C LYS A 100 15.20 -21.22 -24.09
N ILE A 101 15.78 -20.08 -23.78
CA ILE A 101 15.07 -18.78 -23.73
C ILE A 101 15.72 -17.86 -24.75
N GLU A 102 14.99 -17.60 -25.85
CA GLU A 102 15.47 -16.74 -26.92
C GLU A 102 15.34 -15.25 -26.57
N ASP A 103 14.25 -14.87 -25.85
CA ASP A 103 13.96 -13.49 -25.46
C ASP A 103 14.35 -13.20 -24.00
N LYS A 104 14.83 -11.96 -23.72
CA LYS A 104 15.15 -11.47 -22.37
C LYS A 104 16.34 -12.15 -21.68
N THR A 105 17.26 -12.73 -22.42
CA THR A 105 18.49 -13.35 -21.87
C THR A 105 19.41 -12.35 -21.20
N GLU A 106 19.29 -11.06 -21.48
CA GLU A 106 20.06 -9.97 -20.86
C GLU A 106 19.86 -9.87 -19.34
N ASN A 107 18.71 -10.31 -18.83
CA ASN A 107 18.40 -10.33 -17.40
C ASN A 107 18.88 -11.62 -16.69
N ILE A 108 19.48 -12.57 -17.42
CA ILE A 108 20.10 -13.78 -16.85
C ILE A 108 21.61 -13.61 -16.90
N ILE A 109 22.23 -13.48 -15.76
CA ILE A 109 23.64 -13.14 -15.59
C ILE A 109 24.38 -14.31 -14.97
N MET A 110 25.43 -14.80 -15.62
CA MET A 110 26.31 -15.82 -15.05
C MET A 110 27.32 -15.13 -14.11
N LEU A 111 27.48 -15.68 -12.92
CA LEU A 111 28.55 -15.30 -11.99
C LEU A 111 29.51 -16.44 -11.72
N SER A 112 30.78 -16.09 -11.58
CA SER A 112 31.81 -17.00 -11.07
C SER A 112 31.59 -17.32 -9.59
N LYS A 113 32.21 -18.39 -9.09
CA LYS A 113 32.12 -18.78 -7.67
C LYS A 113 32.54 -17.66 -6.71
N ASN A 114 33.60 -16.93 -7.03
CA ASN A 114 34.10 -15.83 -6.20
C ASN A 114 33.14 -14.64 -6.19
N GLU A 115 32.59 -14.27 -7.34
CA GLU A 115 31.59 -13.21 -7.43
C GLU A 115 30.34 -13.55 -6.64
N ILE A 116 29.86 -14.79 -6.69
CA ILE A 116 28.69 -15.22 -5.89
C ILE A 116 28.96 -15.04 -4.40
N ILE A 117 30.16 -15.45 -3.92
CA ILE A 117 30.57 -15.28 -2.52
C ILE A 117 30.58 -13.79 -2.14
N ASP A 118 31.15 -12.94 -2.97
CA ASP A 118 31.22 -11.49 -2.74
C ASP A 118 29.83 -10.84 -2.75
N TYR A 119 28.95 -11.27 -3.64
CA TYR A 119 27.56 -10.80 -3.69
C TYR A 119 26.77 -11.21 -2.44
N ILE A 120 26.97 -12.41 -1.91
CA ILE A 120 26.35 -12.86 -0.65
C ILE A 120 26.87 -12.01 0.53
N LYS A 121 28.20 -11.85 0.66
CA LYS A 121 28.84 -11.07 1.72
C LYS A 121 28.34 -9.61 1.73
N ASN A 122 28.18 -9.02 0.55
CA ASN A 122 27.70 -7.65 0.36
C ASN A 122 26.17 -7.54 0.34
N LYS A 123 25.42 -8.64 0.64
CA LYS A 123 23.95 -8.70 0.67
C LYS A 123 23.27 -8.15 -0.59
N LYS A 124 23.87 -8.41 -1.75
CA LYS A 124 23.35 -7.95 -3.04
C LYS A 124 22.16 -8.77 -3.54
N PHE A 125 21.96 -9.99 -3.00
CA PHE A 125 20.81 -10.83 -3.33
C PHE A 125 19.65 -10.59 -2.35
N ASN A 126 18.44 -10.54 -2.89
CA ASN A 126 17.20 -10.45 -2.12
C ASN A 126 16.61 -11.84 -1.84
N LEU A 127 16.87 -12.79 -2.74
CA LEU A 127 16.42 -14.17 -2.64
C LEU A 127 17.49 -15.10 -3.23
N ILE A 128 17.68 -16.24 -2.59
CA ILE A 128 18.53 -17.33 -3.10
C ILE A 128 17.68 -18.58 -3.22
N ILE A 129 17.65 -19.19 -4.41
CA ILE A 129 17.08 -20.51 -4.67
C ILE A 129 18.23 -21.42 -5.04
N ASN A 130 18.55 -22.38 -4.15
CA ASN A 130 19.62 -23.34 -4.36
C ASN A 130 19.08 -24.76 -4.20
N ILE A 131 18.79 -25.43 -5.31
CA ILE A 131 18.27 -26.80 -5.34
C ILE A 131 19.42 -27.78 -5.54
N PRO A 132 19.72 -28.63 -4.53
CA PRO A 132 20.87 -29.54 -4.60
C PRO A 132 20.71 -30.67 -5.63
N ASN A 133 21.83 -31.24 -6.04
CA ASN A 133 21.85 -32.35 -6.99
C ASN A 133 21.42 -33.68 -6.37
N ASN A 134 21.83 -33.94 -5.13
CA ASN A 134 21.53 -35.16 -4.39
C ASN A 134 21.09 -34.83 -2.97
N THR A 135 20.08 -35.53 -2.51
CA THR A 135 19.58 -35.51 -1.12
C THR A 135 20.38 -36.41 -0.18
N ILE A 136 21.47 -37.02 -0.65
CA ILE A 136 22.30 -37.94 0.17
C ILE A 136 23.50 -37.16 0.70
N ILE A 137 23.56 -37.01 2.00
CA ILE A 137 24.74 -36.56 2.75
C ILE A 137 25.83 -37.61 2.56
N SER A 138 26.76 -37.36 1.63
CA SER A 138 28.00 -38.13 1.60
C SER A 138 28.86 -37.64 2.76
N ASN A 139 29.21 -38.54 3.65
CA ASN A 139 30.09 -38.29 4.81
C ASN A 139 31.55 -37.95 4.43
N ASN A 140 31.81 -37.45 3.25
CA ASN A 140 33.14 -37.08 2.80
C ASN A 140 33.33 -35.55 2.89
N ASP A 141 34.48 -35.15 3.43
CA ASP A 141 34.91 -33.79 3.80
C ASP A 141 34.95 -32.71 2.67
N ASN A 142 34.52 -33.02 1.46
CA ASN A 142 34.44 -32.06 0.37
C ASN A 142 33.04 -31.44 0.26
N LYS A 143 32.80 -30.39 1.04
CA LYS A 143 31.56 -29.60 0.98
C LYS A 143 31.38 -29.00 -0.43
N SER A 144 30.24 -29.31 -1.07
CA SER A 144 29.92 -28.81 -2.40
C SER A 144 29.78 -27.28 -2.40
N PHE A 145 30.01 -26.60 -3.55
CA PHE A 145 29.80 -25.17 -3.65
C PHE A 145 28.36 -24.77 -3.33
N GLY A 146 27.39 -25.64 -3.65
CA GLY A 146 25.99 -25.45 -3.25
C GLY A 146 25.81 -25.39 -1.72
N PHE A 147 26.52 -26.22 -0.97
CA PHE A 147 26.54 -26.11 0.49
C PHE A 147 27.07 -24.76 0.98
N THR A 148 28.18 -24.29 0.38
CA THR A 148 28.72 -22.95 0.71
C THR A 148 27.71 -21.85 0.49
N ILE A 149 27.00 -21.86 -0.65
CA ILE A 149 25.94 -20.89 -0.94
C ILE A 149 24.84 -20.94 0.14
N ARG A 150 24.33 -22.15 0.46
CA ARG A 150 23.25 -22.31 1.46
C ARG A 150 23.69 -21.82 2.84
N ARG A 151 24.87 -22.21 3.30
CA ARG A 151 25.39 -21.81 4.61
C ARG A 151 25.59 -20.30 4.70
N MET A 152 26.27 -19.71 3.73
CA MET A 152 26.48 -18.26 3.70
C MET A 152 25.16 -17.48 3.62
N SER A 153 24.15 -18.00 2.92
CA SER A 153 22.83 -17.36 2.88
C SER A 153 22.23 -17.18 4.27
N LEU A 154 22.37 -18.21 5.12
CA LEU A 154 21.91 -18.15 6.51
C LEU A 154 22.77 -17.20 7.36
N ASP A 155 24.08 -17.30 7.26
CA ASP A 155 25.02 -16.48 8.05
C ASP A 155 24.83 -14.98 7.75
N PHE A 156 24.51 -14.62 6.50
CA PHE A 156 24.25 -13.26 6.08
C PHE A 156 22.77 -12.86 6.12
N ASN A 157 21.88 -13.76 6.61
CA ASN A 157 20.43 -13.51 6.76
C ASN A 157 19.74 -13.11 5.44
N ILE A 158 20.03 -13.86 4.38
CA ILE A 158 19.39 -13.75 3.06
C ILE A 158 18.35 -14.86 2.94
N SER A 159 17.17 -14.53 2.43
CA SER A 159 16.08 -15.49 2.22
C SER A 159 16.51 -16.62 1.29
N LEU A 160 16.39 -17.88 1.75
CA LEU A 160 16.87 -19.07 1.06
C LEU A 160 15.75 -20.10 0.91
N LEU A 161 15.64 -20.67 -0.29
CA LEU A 161 14.83 -21.87 -0.57
C LEU A 161 15.68 -22.98 -1.19
N VAL A 162 15.47 -24.19 -0.72
CA VAL A 162 16.24 -25.39 -1.14
C VAL A 162 15.37 -26.49 -1.75
N ASP A 163 14.04 -26.35 -1.68
CA ASP A 163 13.07 -27.29 -2.24
C ASP A 163 12.41 -26.71 -3.50
N ILE A 164 12.29 -27.54 -4.54
CA ILE A 164 11.75 -27.12 -5.85
C ILE A 164 10.28 -26.74 -5.79
N LYS A 165 9.46 -27.48 -5.01
CA LYS A 165 8.02 -27.24 -4.92
C LYS A 165 7.74 -25.96 -4.13
N CYS A 166 8.44 -25.77 -3.01
CA CYS A 166 8.36 -24.55 -2.22
C CYS A 166 8.83 -23.33 -3.02
N SER A 167 9.89 -23.46 -3.81
CA SER A 167 10.40 -22.39 -4.68
C SER A 167 9.42 -22.03 -5.78
N LYS A 168 8.81 -23.03 -6.44
CA LYS A 168 7.74 -22.78 -7.44
C LYS A 168 6.56 -22.07 -6.79
N LEU A 169 6.09 -22.58 -5.66
CA LEU A 169 4.94 -21.96 -4.97
C LEU A 169 5.23 -20.53 -4.53
N LEU A 170 6.47 -20.21 -4.09
CA LEU A 170 6.85 -18.84 -3.77
C LEU A 170 6.76 -17.92 -4.99
N ILE A 171 7.37 -18.30 -6.12
CA ILE A 171 7.37 -17.49 -7.34
C ILE A 171 5.96 -17.36 -7.90
N GLU A 172 5.17 -18.44 -7.95
CA GLU A 172 3.75 -18.40 -8.33
C GLU A 172 2.96 -17.43 -7.42
N SER A 173 3.21 -17.49 -6.12
CA SER A 173 2.49 -16.66 -5.15
C SER A 173 2.86 -15.19 -5.27
N ILE A 174 4.14 -14.86 -5.49
CA ILE A 174 4.59 -13.50 -5.73
C ILE A 174 4.05 -12.98 -7.06
N TYR A 175 4.11 -13.79 -8.12
CA TYR A 175 3.58 -13.42 -9.43
C TYR A 175 2.07 -13.20 -9.39
N TYR A 176 1.32 -14.10 -8.75
CA TYR A 176 -0.11 -13.96 -8.53
C TYR A 176 -0.45 -12.68 -7.76
N TYR A 177 0.31 -12.42 -6.71
CA TYR A 177 0.19 -11.23 -5.90
C TYR A 177 0.49 -9.95 -6.70
N TYR A 178 1.50 -9.98 -7.57
CA TYR A 178 1.86 -8.90 -8.47
C TYR A 178 0.74 -8.55 -9.45
N HIS A 179 0.16 -9.56 -10.13
CA HIS A 179 -0.85 -9.35 -11.15
C HIS A 179 -2.26 -9.07 -10.61
N LYS A 180 -2.60 -9.60 -9.46
CA LYS A 180 -3.94 -9.42 -8.86
C LYS A 180 -4.05 -8.21 -7.96
N GLY A 181 -2.95 -7.54 -7.61
CA GLY A 181 -2.94 -6.39 -6.70
C GLY A 181 -3.55 -6.70 -5.32
N ILE A 182 -3.51 -7.97 -4.90
CA ILE A 182 -4.16 -8.45 -3.69
C ILE A 182 -3.28 -8.10 -2.49
N ASP A 183 -3.81 -7.34 -1.55
CA ASP A 183 -3.20 -7.19 -0.23
C ASP A 183 -3.12 -8.54 0.48
N LEU A 184 -2.06 -8.74 1.27
CA LEU A 184 -2.01 -9.85 2.22
C LEU A 184 -3.03 -9.56 3.32
N ASP A 185 -4.26 -10.02 3.11
CA ASP A 185 -5.37 -9.85 4.04
C ASP A 185 -5.00 -10.38 5.42
N THR A 186 -5.48 -9.73 6.45
CA THR A 186 -5.27 -10.20 7.82
C THR A 186 -6.10 -11.46 8.12
N TYR A 187 -5.79 -12.14 9.23
CA TYR A 187 -6.58 -13.27 9.74
C TYR A 187 -8.09 -12.96 9.83
N PHE A 188 -8.44 -11.72 10.15
CA PHE A 188 -9.83 -11.26 10.26
C PHE A 188 -10.56 -11.21 8.91
N ASP A 189 -9.87 -10.86 7.82
CA ASP A 189 -10.45 -10.84 6.48
C ASP A 189 -10.84 -12.25 6.04
N VAL A 190 -10.01 -13.23 6.38
CA VAL A 190 -10.29 -14.65 6.10
C VAL A 190 -11.52 -15.14 6.85
N ILE A 191 -11.66 -14.80 8.13
CA ILE A 191 -12.83 -15.21 8.94
C ILE A 191 -14.11 -14.53 8.45
N ASN A 192 -14.05 -13.25 8.10
CA ASN A 192 -15.21 -12.53 7.62
C ASN A 192 -15.68 -13.05 6.26
N THR A 193 -14.76 -13.38 5.35
CA THR A 193 -15.09 -14.04 4.08
C THR A 193 -15.75 -15.41 4.32
N TYR A 194 -15.23 -16.20 5.26
CA TYR A 194 -15.82 -17.51 5.62
C TYR A 194 -17.22 -17.40 6.21
N LYS A 195 -17.49 -16.36 7.00
CA LYS A 195 -18.83 -16.12 7.59
C LYS A 195 -19.85 -15.67 6.55
N SER A 196 -19.43 -14.92 5.52
CA SER A 196 -20.31 -14.48 4.43
C SER A 196 -20.68 -15.63 3.49
N ASP A 197 -19.73 -16.52 3.18
CA ASP A 197 -19.95 -17.66 2.27
C ASP A 197 -20.86 -18.75 2.89
N ASN A 198 -20.71 -18.99 4.19
CA ASN A 198 -21.59 -19.95 4.89
C ASN A 198 -23.06 -19.47 5.04
N LYS A 199 -23.34 -18.17 4.92
CA LYS A 199 -24.73 -17.65 4.92
C LYS A 199 -25.43 -17.80 3.57
N LYS A 200 -24.71 -18.00 2.46
CA LYS A 200 -25.29 -18.07 1.11
C LYS A 200 -25.48 -19.47 0.54
N GLY A 201 -25.15 -20.53 1.28
CA GLY A 201 -25.49 -21.92 0.89
C GLY A 201 -24.90 -22.40 -0.44
N ASN A 202 -23.93 -21.71 -1.04
CA ASN A 202 -23.35 -22.06 -2.32
C ASN A 202 -22.12 -22.95 -2.16
N LYS A 203 -22.29 -24.22 -2.52
CA LYS A 203 -21.19 -25.16 -2.73
C LYS A 203 -20.34 -24.72 -3.92
N SER A 204 -19.03 -24.56 -3.68
CA SER A 204 -17.90 -24.69 -4.62
C SER A 204 -18.03 -24.05 -6.02
N ILE A 205 -17.64 -22.78 -6.13
CA ILE A 205 -17.26 -22.15 -7.43
C ILE A 205 -15.71 -22.11 -7.61
N LEU A 206 -14.96 -22.75 -6.72
CA LEU A 206 -13.49 -22.67 -6.73
C LEU A 206 -12.75 -23.44 -7.85
N PRO A 207 -13.22 -24.59 -8.38
CA PRO A 207 -12.46 -25.31 -9.41
C PRO A 207 -12.38 -24.57 -10.76
N SER A 208 -13.47 -23.92 -11.18
CA SER A 208 -13.53 -23.29 -12.52
C SER A 208 -12.71 -22.00 -12.65
N ILE A 209 -12.50 -21.27 -11.56
CA ILE A 209 -11.66 -20.04 -11.59
C ILE A 209 -10.17 -20.41 -11.66
N ILE A 210 -9.77 -21.52 -11.03
CA ILE A 210 -8.39 -22.00 -11.07
C ILE A 210 -8.07 -22.64 -12.42
N GLU A 211 -8.99 -23.41 -12.99
CA GLU A 211 -8.82 -23.99 -14.34
C GLU A 211 -8.82 -22.92 -15.42
N ASN A 212 -9.70 -21.92 -15.36
CA ASN A 212 -9.71 -20.82 -16.31
C ASN A 212 -8.46 -19.90 -16.18
N SER A 213 -7.91 -19.71 -14.99
CA SER A 213 -6.66 -18.96 -14.84
C SER A 213 -5.44 -19.74 -15.29
N LEU A 214 -5.45 -21.08 -15.24
CA LEU A 214 -4.40 -21.92 -15.82
C LEU A 214 -4.54 -22.06 -17.34
N GLN A 215 -5.76 -22.05 -17.89
CA GLN A 215 -6.00 -22.04 -19.34
C GLN A 215 -5.68 -20.68 -19.96
N CYS A 216 -5.84 -19.56 -19.27
CA CYS A 216 -5.37 -18.24 -19.75
C CYS A 216 -3.84 -18.14 -19.88
N ILE A 217 -3.08 -19.00 -19.20
CA ILE A 217 -1.61 -19.08 -19.30
C ILE A 217 -1.17 -19.86 -20.57
N SER A 218 -2.06 -20.65 -21.18
CA SER A 218 -1.76 -21.47 -22.36
C SER A 218 -2.16 -20.84 -23.71
N TYR A 219 -2.77 -19.67 -23.72
CA TYR A 219 -3.11 -18.97 -24.96
C TYR A 219 -2.25 -17.74 -25.17
N ASN A 220 -1.53 -17.75 -26.29
CA ASN A 220 -0.81 -16.63 -26.91
C ASN A 220 -1.75 -15.44 -27.18
N GLU A 221 -2.09 -14.66 -26.22
CA GLU A 221 -2.42 -13.27 -26.45
C GLU A 221 -1.15 -12.46 -26.25
N LYS A 222 -0.66 -11.88 -27.35
CA LYS A 222 0.27 -10.75 -27.34
C LYS A 222 -0.40 -9.62 -26.56
N VAL A 223 -0.32 -9.68 -25.24
CA VAL A 223 -0.47 -8.50 -24.42
C VAL A 223 0.80 -7.70 -24.71
N ASP A 224 0.64 -6.58 -25.40
CA ASP A 224 1.68 -5.58 -25.55
C ASP A 224 2.09 -5.10 -24.15
N ILE A 225 3.01 -5.84 -23.55
CA ILE A 225 3.66 -5.45 -22.32
C ILE A 225 4.91 -4.68 -22.72
N ASN A 226 4.72 -3.46 -23.22
CA ASN A 226 5.70 -2.39 -23.14
C ASN A 226 5.74 -1.85 -21.70
N LEU A 227 5.97 -2.72 -20.75
CA LEU A 227 6.38 -2.41 -19.38
C LEU A 227 7.89 -2.55 -19.27
N SER A 228 8.59 -1.82 -20.15
CA SER A 228 9.98 -1.50 -19.97
C SER A 228 10.09 -0.47 -18.85
N LYS A 229 10.74 -0.86 -17.77
CA LYS A 229 10.91 -0.11 -16.52
C LYS A 229 9.58 0.05 -15.78
N THR A 230 9.39 -0.72 -14.73
CA THR A 230 8.41 -0.45 -13.69
C THR A 230 8.77 0.88 -13.07
N GLU A 231 8.38 1.92 -13.74
CA GLU A 231 8.21 3.21 -13.12
C GLU A 231 7.14 3.02 -12.07
N ILE A 232 7.57 2.89 -10.85
CA ILE A 232 6.79 3.20 -9.65
C ILE A 232 6.56 4.70 -9.75
N LEU A 233 5.82 5.15 -10.69
CA LEU A 233 5.78 6.55 -10.96
C LEU A 233 4.33 6.84 -11.14
N PHE A 234 3.92 7.83 -10.47
CA PHE A 234 2.86 8.63 -10.98
C PHE A 234 3.17 8.84 -12.46
N THR A 235 2.45 8.14 -13.33
CA THR A 235 2.44 8.40 -14.78
C THR A 235 2.08 9.87 -15.00
N ASP A 236 1.34 10.43 -14.06
CA ASP A 236 0.96 11.82 -14.03
C ASP A 236 2.04 12.68 -13.40
N LYS A 237 2.36 13.77 -14.04
CA LYS A 237 3.32 14.78 -13.57
C LYS A 237 2.93 15.39 -12.22
N HIS A 238 1.64 15.45 -11.91
CA HIS A 238 1.07 16.15 -10.77
C HIS A 238 0.16 15.24 -9.93
N ILE A 239 -0.01 15.56 -8.65
CA ILE A 239 -1.02 14.95 -7.77
C ILE A 239 -2.18 15.93 -7.60
N ILE A 240 -3.24 15.76 -8.36
CA ILE A 240 -4.35 16.73 -8.45
C ILE A 240 -5.64 16.21 -7.81
N ASN A 241 -6.01 14.95 -8.10
CA ASN A 241 -7.30 14.41 -7.68
C ASN A 241 -7.18 12.95 -7.18
N SER A 242 -8.27 12.46 -6.61
CA SER A 242 -8.30 11.14 -5.96
C SER A 242 -8.44 9.98 -6.93
N ILE A 243 -8.93 10.21 -8.15
CA ILE A 243 -9.09 9.14 -9.16
C ILE A 243 -7.76 8.68 -9.79
N GLN A 244 -6.68 9.47 -9.61
CA GLN A 244 -5.32 9.08 -10.02
C GLN A 244 -4.80 7.86 -9.24
N PHE A 245 -5.40 7.55 -8.09
CA PHE A 245 -4.93 6.50 -7.19
C PHE A 245 -5.73 5.21 -7.37
N ASN A 246 -5.22 4.32 -8.21
CA ASN A 246 -5.74 2.96 -8.28
C ASN A 246 -5.23 2.12 -7.10
N ARG A 247 -5.80 0.93 -6.92
CA ARG A 247 -5.48 0.03 -5.80
C ARG A 247 -4.00 -0.35 -5.71
N ASN A 248 -3.33 -0.51 -6.86
CA ASN A 248 -1.91 -0.86 -6.88
C ASN A 248 -1.03 0.29 -6.38
N LEU A 249 -1.30 1.51 -6.85
CA LEU A 249 -0.59 2.70 -6.41
C LEU A 249 -0.83 3.00 -4.92
N LEU A 250 -2.08 2.89 -4.45
CA LEU A 250 -2.42 3.01 -3.02
C LEU A 250 -1.61 2.02 -2.17
N ARG A 251 -1.50 0.79 -2.62
CA ARG A 251 -0.71 -0.23 -1.92
C ARG A 251 0.78 0.13 -1.84
N GLN A 252 1.38 0.60 -2.93
CA GLN A 252 2.78 0.99 -2.96
C GLN A 252 3.06 2.15 -1.99
N ILE A 253 2.20 3.18 -2.01
CA ILE A 253 2.28 4.31 -1.08
C ILE A 253 2.18 3.81 0.36
N PHE A 254 1.25 2.90 0.67
CA PHE A 254 1.06 2.40 2.03
C PHE A 254 2.22 1.53 2.51
N LEU A 255 2.80 0.70 1.65
CA LEU A 255 4.00 -0.07 1.99
C LEU A 255 5.17 0.87 2.30
N ARG A 256 5.40 1.88 1.46
CA ARG A 256 6.48 2.84 1.70
C ARG A 256 6.24 3.66 2.98
N SER A 257 5.00 4.10 3.21
CA SER A 257 4.61 4.80 4.44
C SER A 257 4.85 3.97 5.69
N GLN A 258 4.60 2.66 5.62
CA GLN A 258 4.86 1.71 6.72
C GLN A 258 6.36 1.57 7.01
N GLU A 259 7.20 1.50 5.97
CA GLU A 259 8.66 1.46 6.12
C GLU A 259 9.17 2.74 6.79
N ILE A 260 8.70 3.91 6.34
CA ILE A 260 9.03 5.20 6.94
C ILE A 260 8.62 5.24 8.40
N MET A 261 7.38 4.84 8.73
CA MET A 261 6.90 4.75 10.11
C MET A 261 7.79 3.87 10.98
N ASN A 262 8.23 2.73 10.46
CA ASN A 262 9.12 1.82 11.18
C ASN A 262 10.50 2.45 11.45
N ILE A 263 11.04 3.23 10.51
CA ILE A 263 12.29 3.98 10.67
C ILE A 263 12.12 5.02 11.79
N PHE A 264 11.05 5.81 11.76
CA PHE A 264 10.77 6.81 12.80
C PHE A 264 10.61 6.19 14.19
N ASN A 265 9.90 5.05 14.28
CA ASN A 265 9.71 4.34 15.56
C ASN A 265 11.03 3.77 16.11
N LYS A 266 11.96 3.34 15.25
CA LYS A 266 13.30 2.91 15.66
C LYS A 266 14.17 4.09 16.11
N SER A 267 14.08 5.23 15.40
CA SER A 267 14.78 6.47 15.75
C SER A 267 14.42 6.95 17.17
N LEU A 268 13.12 6.98 17.49
CA LEU A 268 12.63 7.37 18.82
C LEU A 268 13.18 6.47 19.96
N LYS A 269 13.37 5.17 19.68
CA LYS A 269 13.90 4.22 20.68
C LYS A 269 15.41 4.29 20.86
N SER A 270 16.14 4.76 19.87
CA SER A 270 17.63 4.73 19.84
C SER A 270 18.28 6.08 20.09
N ASN A 271 17.52 7.16 20.23
CA ASN A 271 17.99 8.56 20.25
C ASN A 271 18.97 8.90 19.10
N LYS A 272 18.90 8.19 17.98
CA LYS A 272 19.70 8.43 16.79
C LYS A 272 18.80 8.89 15.63
N THR A 273 19.28 9.84 14.87
CA THR A 273 18.62 10.24 13.61
C THR A 273 18.82 9.13 12.59
N LEU A 274 17.84 8.21 12.47
CA LEU A 274 17.90 7.08 11.54
C LEU A 274 17.35 7.43 10.16
N PHE A 275 16.58 8.51 10.05
CA PHE A 275 16.06 8.99 8.78
C PHE A 275 17.05 10.01 8.21
N ASN A 276 17.95 9.52 7.38
CA ASN A 276 18.95 10.34 6.68
C ASN A 276 18.75 10.19 5.18
N ASN A 277 17.57 10.54 4.71
CA ASN A 277 17.26 10.58 3.28
C ASN A 277 17.40 12.02 2.78
N LYS A 278 18.31 12.22 1.85
CA LYS A 278 18.63 13.52 1.23
C LYS A 278 18.10 13.62 -0.20
N LEU A 279 17.03 12.90 -0.52
CA LEU A 279 16.46 12.84 -1.86
C LEU A 279 16.13 14.23 -2.44
N LEU A 280 15.72 15.15 -1.57
CA LEU A 280 15.35 16.51 -1.94
C LEU A 280 16.44 17.54 -1.59
N GLU A 281 17.68 17.10 -1.30
CA GLU A 281 18.81 17.99 -1.12
C GLU A 281 18.95 18.89 -2.37
N ASP A 282 19.13 20.18 -2.17
CA ASP A 282 19.18 21.23 -3.21
C ASP A 282 17.85 21.55 -3.93
N LYS A 283 16.73 20.91 -3.57
CA LYS A 283 15.41 21.26 -4.10
C LYS A 283 14.67 22.24 -3.21
N ILE A 284 13.97 23.17 -3.86
CA ILE A 284 13.14 24.20 -3.21
C ILE A 284 11.67 23.93 -3.52
N PHE A 285 10.84 23.89 -2.50
CA PHE A 285 9.41 23.68 -2.62
C PHE A 285 8.63 24.92 -2.24
N GLY A 286 7.70 25.32 -3.09
CA GLY A 286 6.73 26.36 -2.79
C GLY A 286 5.51 25.81 -2.05
N LEU A 287 5.21 26.34 -0.88
CA LEU A 287 3.96 26.07 -0.15
C LEU A 287 3.03 27.27 -0.28
N TYR A 288 2.07 27.21 -1.23
CA TYR A 288 1.05 28.23 -1.41
C TYR A 288 -0.26 27.80 -0.77
N PHE A 289 -0.66 28.47 0.29
CA PHE A 289 -1.90 28.19 1.02
C PHE A 289 -2.79 29.45 1.05
N HIS A 290 -3.74 29.52 0.11
CA HIS A 290 -4.70 30.64 0.03
C HIS A 290 -5.60 30.71 1.28
N THR A 291 -6.03 29.56 1.79
CA THR A 291 -6.79 29.47 3.05
C THR A 291 -5.93 28.88 4.16
N PRO A 292 -6.07 29.36 5.41
CA PRO A 292 -5.29 28.86 6.54
C PRO A 292 -5.35 27.34 6.69
N SER A 293 -4.21 26.70 6.87
CA SER A 293 -4.09 25.26 7.07
C SER A 293 -2.86 24.92 7.89
N THR A 294 -3.04 24.69 9.17
CA THR A 294 -1.94 24.29 10.06
C THR A 294 -1.44 22.89 9.73
N ARG A 295 -2.33 21.90 9.72
CA ARG A 295 -1.96 20.49 9.59
C ARG A 295 -1.34 20.13 8.23
N THR A 296 -2.03 20.49 7.13
CA THR A 296 -1.54 20.15 5.79
C THR A 296 -0.22 20.86 5.50
N ARG A 297 -0.13 22.16 5.78
CA ARG A 297 1.09 22.95 5.56
C ARG A 297 2.25 22.41 6.39
N CYS A 298 2.11 22.35 7.72
CA CYS A 298 3.21 21.92 8.59
C CYS A 298 3.67 20.48 8.31
N SER A 299 2.75 19.57 7.93
CA SER A 299 3.17 18.19 7.65
C SER A 299 3.88 18.04 6.30
N PHE A 300 3.53 18.83 5.27
CA PHE A 300 4.31 18.87 4.04
C PHE A 300 5.67 19.54 4.26
N GLU A 301 5.70 20.67 4.96
CA GLU A 301 6.95 21.33 5.35
C GLU A 301 7.86 20.37 6.10
N SER A 302 7.35 19.69 7.13
CA SER A 302 8.10 18.66 7.86
C SER A 302 8.56 17.51 6.95
N ALA A 303 7.73 17.04 6.02
CA ALA A 303 8.10 15.97 5.11
C ALA A 303 9.24 16.37 4.16
N ILE A 304 9.19 17.59 3.60
CA ILE A 304 10.24 18.14 2.72
C ILE A 304 11.55 18.28 3.49
N LEU A 305 11.52 18.83 4.71
CA LEU A 305 12.69 18.99 5.57
C LEU A 305 13.33 17.65 5.95
N HIS A 306 12.51 16.61 6.24
CA HIS A 306 13.02 15.26 6.50
C HIS A 306 13.71 14.64 5.28
N LEU A 307 13.35 15.05 4.07
CA LEU A 307 13.97 14.61 2.82
C LEU A 307 15.15 15.50 2.38
N GLY A 308 15.52 16.48 3.19
CA GLY A 308 16.66 17.39 2.93
C GLY A 308 16.32 18.60 2.07
N GLY A 309 15.05 18.78 1.67
CA GLY A 309 14.61 19.92 0.85
C GLY A 309 14.46 21.22 1.62
N LYS A 310 14.23 22.29 0.90
CA LYS A 310 14.00 23.66 1.42
C LYS A 310 12.58 24.11 1.07
N VAL A 311 12.05 25.06 1.82
CA VAL A 311 10.66 25.51 1.67
C VAL A 311 10.56 27.03 1.56
N ILE A 312 9.79 27.50 0.59
CA ILE A 312 9.31 28.86 0.48
C ILE A 312 7.82 28.87 0.82
N ASN A 313 7.45 29.51 1.92
CA ASN A 313 6.07 29.66 2.32
C ASN A 313 5.49 30.95 1.72
N VAL A 314 4.37 30.85 1.02
CA VAL A 314 3.62 32.00 0.47
C VAL A 314 2.21 32.01 1.06
N ASN A 315 1.90 33.11 1.76
CA ASN A 315 0.58 33.34 2.32
C ASN A 315 -0.12 34.40 1.45
N SER A 316 -1.34 34.11 1.00
CA SER A 316 -2.12 35.05 0.16
C SER A 316 -2.37 36.42 0.82
N GLN A 317 -2.45 36.45 2.15
CA GLN A 317 -2.68 37.70 2.89
C GLN A 317 -1.47 38.66 2.86
N GLU A 318 -0.27 38.14 2.59
CA GLU A 318 1.01 38.85 2.58
C GLU A 318 1.62 38.93 1.18
N SER A 319 0.89 38.50 0.14
CA SER A 319 1.38 38.41 -1.23
C SER A 319 0.75 39.44 -2.16
N SER A 320 1.27 39.49 -3.40
CA SER A 320 0.75 40.37 -4.45
C SER A 320 -0.70 40.10 -4.84
N VAL A 321 -1.30 39.00 -4.40
CA VAL A 321 -2.74 38.71 -4.52
C VAL A 321 -3.59 39.89 -3.96
N GLN A 322 -3.11 40.54 -2.89
CA GLN A 322 -3.74 41.72 -2.32
C GLN A 322 -3.75 42.95 -3.28
N LYS A 323 -2.89 42.94 -4.29
CA LYS A 323 -2.79 43.96 -5.34
C LYS A 323 -3.53 43.58 -6.62
N GLY A 324 -4.26 42.44 -6.63
CA GLY A 324 -5.01 41.94 -7.77
C GLY A 324 -4.25 40.98 -8.69
N GLU A 325 -3.13 40.39 -8.23
CA GLU A 325 -2.43 39.32 -8.96
C GLU A 325 -3.34 38.11 -9.15
N THR A 326 -3.41 37.60 -10.36
CA THR A 326 -4.21 36.39 -10.65
C THR A 326 -3.59 35.15 -10.04
N PHE A 327 -4.41 34.11 -9.81
CA PHE A 327 -3.92 32.85 -9.31
C PHE A 327 -2.91 32.19 -10.29
N ASN A 328 -3.14 32.32 -11.61
CA ASN A 328 -2.22 31.83 -12.64
C ASN A 328 -0.86 32.53 -12.57
N ASP A 329 -0.84 33.87 -12.39
CA ASP A 329 0.41 34.63 -12.31
C ASP A 329 1.19 34.27 -11.04
N THR A 330 0.49 34.06 -9.93
CA THR A 330 1.11 33.55 -8.69
C THR A 330 1.75 32.18 -8.92
N LEU A 331 1.06 31.25 -9.61
CA LEU A 331 1.61 29.93 -9.91
C LEU A 331 2.84 30.02 -10.81
N LYS A 332 2.81 30.86 -11.86
CA LYS A 332 3.95 31.10 -12.76
C LYS A 332 5.14 31.74 -12.04
N THR A 333 4.87 32.66 -11.13
CA THR A 333 5.92 33.26 -10.29
C THR A 333 6.59 32.22 -9.41
N MET A 334 5.80 31.35 -8.77
CA MET A 334 6.34 30.30 -7.92
C MET A 334 7.08 29.22 -8.72
N GLU A 335 6.60 28.90 -9.93
CA GLU A 335 7.29 27.99 -10.86
C GLU A 335 8.72 28.45 -11.18
N ALA A 336 8.94 29.76 -11.31
CA ALA A 336 10.27 30.31 -11.58
C ALA A 336 11.27 30.15 -10.41
N TYR A 337 10.78 29.92 -9.18
CA TYR A 337 11.63 29.86 -7.98
C TYR A 337 11.68 28.51 -7.30
N CYS A 338 10.86 27.54 -7.71
CA CYS A 338 10.68 26.26 -7.01
C CYS A 338 10.82 25.07 -7.95
N ASP A 339 11.23 23.93 -7.40
CA ASP A 339 11.28 22.63 -8.09
C ASP A 339 9.95 21.86 -7.97
N GLY A 340 9.09 22.25 -7.05
CA GLY A 340 7.78 21.65 -6.83
C GLY A 340 6.85 22.53 -6.00
N LEU A 341 5.55 22.36 -6.17
CA LEU A 341 4.52 23.18 -5.52
C LEU A 341 3.54 22.32 -4.73
N ILE A 342 3.29 22.70 -3.50
CA ILE A 342 2.16 22.21 -2.70
C ILE A 342 1.14 23.35 -2.60
N ILE A 343 -0.03 23.13 -3.17
CA ILE A 343 -1.00 24.20 -3.39
C ILE A 343 -2.32 23.92 -2.69
N ARG A 344 -2.77 24.87 -1.91
CA ARG A 344 -4.16 24.95 -1.45
C ARG A 344 -4.81 26.17 -2.11
N SER A 345 -5.54 25.90 -3.19
CA SER A 345 -6.10 26.95 -4.05
C SER A 345 -7.19 27.80 -3.37
N PRO A 346 -7.55 28.97 -3.92
CA PRO A 346 -8.78 29.68 -3.60
C PRO A 346 -10.02 28.80 -3.75
N ASN A 347 -11.10 29.15 -3.05
CA ASN A 347 -12.32 28.32 -3.05
C ASN A 347 -13.04 28.23 -4.40
N ASN A 348 -12.75 29.14 -5.33
CA ASN A 348 -13.30 29.17 -6.69
C ASN A 348 -12.39 28.54 -7.75
N GLU A 349 -11.16 28.18 -7.39
CA GLU A 349 -10.16 27.65 -8.31
C GLU A 349 -10.00 26.14 -8.19
N ILE A 350 -9.88 25.46 -9.32
CA ILE A 350 -9.70 24.00 -9.43
C ILE A 350 -8.33 23.74 -10.02
N LEU A 351 -7.48 22.98 -9.30
CA LEU A 351 -6.09 22.78 -9.71
C LEU A 351 -5.94 22.02 -11.03
N SER A 352 -6.90 21.19 -11.42
CA SER A 352 -6.87 20.51 -12.73
C SER A 352 -6.84 21.46 -13.91
N ASP A 353 -7.38 22.67 -13.77
CA ASP A 353 -7.44 23.66 -14.85
C ASP A 353 -6.05 24.27 -15.15
N TYR A 354 -5.12 24.16 -14.20
CA TYR A 354 -3.76 24.70 -14.28
C TYR A 354 -2.67 23.67 -14.56
N GLN A 355 -2.98 22.36 -14.52
CA GLN A 355 -1.99 21.30 -14.63
C GLN A 355 -1.19 21.31 -15.94
N ASN A 356 -1.78 21.78 -17.03
CA ASN A 356 -1.12 21.86 -18.33
C ASN A 356 -0.28 23.14 -18.51
N ASN A 357 -0.46 24.12 -17.61
CA ASN A 357 0.19 25.43 -17.69
C ASN A 357 1.46 25.49 -16.82
N ILE A 358 1.69 24.51 -15.95
CA ILE A 358 2.79 24.49 -14.99
C ILE A 358 3.71 23.31 -15.30
N ASP A 359 5.00 23.59 -15.44
CA ASP A 359 6.01 22.60 -15.82
C ASP A 359 6.61 21.85 -14.64
N ILE A 360 6.64 22.43 -13.46
CA ILE A 360 7.10 21.76 -12.23
C ILE A 360 5.98 20.91 -11.60
N LYS A 361 6.36 19.95 -10.75
CA LYS A 361 5.42 19.03 -10.11
C LYS A 361 4.53 19.75 -9.09
N MET A 362 3.21 19.55 -9.17
CA MET A 362 2.23 20.11 -8.24
C MET A 362 1.56 19.03 -7.40
N ILE A 363 1.30 19.36 -6.14
CA ILE A 363 0.52 18.52 -5.22
C ILE A 363 -0.66 19.33 -4.67
N ASN A 364 -1.86 18.79 -4.84
CA ASN A 364 -3.09 19.37 -4.31
C ASN A 364 -3.15 19.20 -2.77
N GLY A 365 -2.95 20.29 -2.05
CA GLY A 365 -3.11 20.43 -0.60
C GLY A 365 -4.53 20.77 -0.15
N GLY A 366 -5.50 20.68 -1.07
CA GLY A 366 -6.93 20.95 -0.88
C GLY A 366 -7.43 22.10 -1.75
N ASP A 367 -8.15 21.78 -2.84
CA ASP A 367 -8.85 22.75 -3.69
C ASP A 367 -10.36 22.83 -3.36
N LYS A 368 -11.17 23.32 -4.29
CA LYS A 368 -12.62 23.44 -4.16
C LYS A 368 -13.31 22.10 -3.90
N PHE A 369 -12.90 21.04 -4.59
CA PHE A 369 -13.58 19.74 -4.62
C PHE A 369 -12.82 18.63 -3.97
N GLU A 370 -11.47 18.66 -3.99
CA GLU A 370 -10.66 17.52 -3.66
C GLU A 370 -9.58 17.85 -2.61
N HIS A 371 -9.22 16.80 -1.85
CA HIS A 371 -8.06 16.82 -0.97
C HIS A 371 -7.40 15.42 -0.97
N PRO A 372 -6.75 15.03 -2.09
CA PRO A 372 -6.28 13.66 -2.29
C PRO A 372 -5.31 13.20 -1.20
N THR A 373 -4.42 14.08 -0.73
CA THR A 373 -3.45 13.70 0.30
C THR A 373 -4.07 13.51 1.69
N GLN A 374 -5.27 14.07 1.94
CA GLN A 374 -6.03 13.77 3.15
C GLN A 374 -6.66 12.39 3.04
N ALA A 375 -7.30 12.07 1.92
CA ALA A 375 -7.89 10.74 1.71
C ALA A 375 -6.84 9.61 1.79
N LEU A 376 -5.63 9.84 1.28
CA LEU A 376 -4.53 8.88 1.38
C LEU A 376 -4.16 8.58 2.83
N LEU A 377 -4.00 9.61 3.66
CA LEU A 377 -3.65 9.40 5.07
C LEU A 377 -4.81 8.79 5.86
N ASP A 378 -6.05 9.08 5.49
CA ASP A 378 -7.25 8.51 6.10
C ASP A 378 -7.31 7.00 5.82
N LEU A 379 -7.13 6.58 4.56
CA LEU A 379 -7.06 5.17 4.19
C LEU A 379 -5.88 4.45 4.84
N PHE A 380 -4.71 5.09 4.87
CA PHE A 380 -3.55 4.53 5.55
C PHE A 380 -3.81 4.34 7.04
N THR A 381 -4.50 5.30 7.68
CA THR A 381 -4.90 5.20 9.09
C THR A 381 -5.83 4.02 9.31
N ILE A 382 -6.89 3.88 8.50
CA ILE A 382 -7.82 2.73 8.57
C ILE A 382 -7.03 1.41 8.47
N ARG A 383 -6.14 1.32 7.49
CA ARG A 383 -5.33 0.13 7.30
C ARG A 383 -4.38 -0.16 8.47
N GLN A 384 -3.77 0.87 9.07
CA GLN A 384 -2.86 0.70 10.21
C GLN A 384 -3.59 0.23 11.47
N GLU A 385 -4.74 0.79 11.74
CA GLU A 385 -5.50 0.52 12.96
C GLU A 385 -6.30 -0.80 12.86
N LEU A 386 -6.84 -1.12 11.68
CA LEU A 386 -7.70 -2.28 11.46
C LEU A 386 -7.05 -3.42 10.66
N GLY A 387 -5.85 -3.17 10.10
CA GLY A 387 -5.10 -4.13 9.29
C GLY A 387 -5.57 -4.27 7.84
N THR A 388 -6.77 -3.77 7.51
CA THR A 388 -7.39 -3.85 6.18
C THR A 388 -8.23 -2.61 5.90
N VAL A 389 -8.57 -2.40 4.62
CA VAL A 389 -9.65 -1.49 4.19
C VAL A 389 -10.81 -2.31 3.59
N ASN A 390 -10.54 -3.57 3.16
CA ASN A 390 -11.58 -4.40 2.56
C ASN A 390 -12.59 -4.92 3.58
N ASN A 391 -13.82 -5.08 3.11
CA ASN A 391 -14.95 -5.63 3.86
C ASN A 391 -15.33 -4.84 5.13
N LEU A 392 -14.90 -3.58 5.19
CA LEU A 392 -15.26 -2.70 6.30
C LEU A 392 -16.59 -2.00 6.04
N LYS A 393 -17.29 -1.75 7.13
CA LYS A 393 -18.46 -0.88 7.20
C LYS A 393 -18.01 0.47 7.74
N ILE A 394 -18.19 1.52 6.96
CA ILE A 394 -17.66 2.86 7.25
C ILE A 394 -18.82 3.84 7.30
N ALA A 395 -19.03 4.45 8.46
CA ALA A 395 -19.94 5.58 8.61
C ALA A 395 -19.20 6.88 8.26
N ILE A 396 -19.82 7.70 7.43
CA ILE A 396 -19.37 9.04 7.06
C ILE A 396 -20.41 10.02 7.56
N VAL A 397 -20.03 10.89 8.50
CA VAL A 397 -20.94 11.69 9.32
C VAL A 397 -20.55 13.15 9.28
N GLY A 398 -21.54 14.05 9.21
CA GLY A 398 -21.35 15.49 9.27
C GLY A 398 -21.77 16.21 7.99
N ASP A 399 -21.12 17.32 7.64
CA ASP A 399 -21.44 18.08 6.43
C ASP A 399 -20.92 17.35 5.18
N LEU A 400 -21.77 16.48 4.63
CA LEU A 400 -21.43 15.63 3.49
C LEU A 400 -21.37 16.40 2.17
N TYR A 401 -22.07 17.52 2.06
CA TYR A 401 -22.15 18.32 0.84
C TYR A 401 -20.92 19.20 0.61
N HIS A 402 -20.44 19.90 1.66
CA HIS A 402 -19.36 20.87 1.52
C HIS A 402 -17.97 20.29 1.84
N SER A 403 -17.91 19.03 2.31
CA SER A 403 -16.64 18.43 2.75
C SER A 403 -15.86 17.80 1.60
N ARG A 404 -14.90 18.54 1.06
CA ARG A 404 -13.96 18.02 0.04
C ARG A 404 -13.15 16.79 0.50
N THR A 405 -12.95 16.61 1.80
CA THR A 405 -12.26 15.43 2.34
C THR A 405 -13.09 14.16 2.15
N ILE A 406 -14.41 14.25 2.29
CA ILE A 406 -15.34 13.14 2.06
C ILE A 406 -15.31 12.72 0.59
N ILE A 407 -15.33 13.66 -0.34
CA ILE A 407 -15.32 13.39 -1.78
C ILE A 407 -14.09 12.57 -2.16
N SER A 408 -12.92 13.02 -1.74
CA SER A 408 -11.65 12.34 -2.01
C SER A 408 -11.58 10.98 -1.31
N LEU A 409 -12.05 10.89 -0.06
CA LEU A 409 -12.06 9.64 0.69
C LEU A 409 -12.96 8.60 0.05
N VAL A 410 -14.21 8.97 -0.31
CA VAL A 410 -15.15 8.06 -0.97
C VAL A 410 -14.58 7.56 -2.29
N LYS A 411 -14.06 8.44 -3.15
CA LYS A 411 -13.44 8.03 -4.42
C LYS A 411 -12.31 7.01 -4.24
N MET A 412 -11.47 7.17 -3.23
CA MET A 412 -10.40 6.22 -2.95
C MET A 412 -10.91 4.93 -2.29
N LEU A 413 -11.91 5.00 -1.38
CA LEU A 413 -12.54 3.82 -0.77
C LEU A 413 -13.20 2.90 -1.80
N LEU A 414 -13.69 3.46 -2.91
CA LEU A 414 -14.27 2.69 -4.00
C LEU A 414 -13.27 1.80 -4.76
N ASN A 415 -11.97 1.87 -4.44
CA ASN A 415 -10.99 0.85 -4.87
C ASN A 415 -11.06 -0.44 -4.03
N TYR A 416 -11.85 -0.47 -2.97
CA TYR A 416 -11.94 -1.58 -2.00
C TYR A 416 -13.38 -2.10 -1.88
N ASN A 417 -13.54 -3.33 -1.43
CA ASN A 417 -14.84 -3.86 -1.07
C ASN A 417 -15.28 -3.23 0.25
N VAL A 418 -16.20 -2.31 0.21
CA VAL A 418 -16.66 -1.56 1.41
C VAL A 418 -18.15 -1.37 1.40
N ALA A 419 -18.74 -1.24 2.60
CA ALA A 419 -20.09 -0.76 2.79
C ALA A 419 -20.07 0.63 3.44
N LEU A 420 -20.51 1.66 2.70
CA LEU A 420 -20.54 3.05 3.13
C LEU A 420 -21.90 3.41 3.72
N TYR A 421 -21.89 4.04 4.87
CA TYR A 421 -23.09 4.56 5.54
C TYR A 421 -22.97 6.08 5.59
N PHE A 422 -23.71 6.76 4.72
CA PHE A 422 -23.80 8.22 4.72
C PHE A 422 -24.85 8.65 5.74
N VAL A 423 -24.41 9.33 6.80
CA VAL A 423 -25.26 9.73 7.91
C VAL A 423 -25.59 11.21 7.79
N PHE A 424 -26.85 11.51 7.45
CA PHE A 424 -27.37 12.86 7.25
C PHE A 424 -28.05 13.38 8.51
N GLU A 425 -28.11 14.71 8.67
CA GLU A 425 -28.78 15.33 9.80
C GLU A 425 -30.31 15.41 9.64
N GLU A 426 -30.80 15.52 8.40
CA GLU A 426 -32.23 15.66 8.08
C GLU A 426 -32.67 14.73 6.94
N GLU A 427 -33.90 14.20 7.06
CA GLU A 427 -34.49 13.25 6.10
C GLU A 427 -34.78 13.84 4.71
N ASN A 428 -34.97 15.15 4.62
CA ASN A 428 -35.40 15.85 3.40
C ASN A 428 -34.27 16.54 2.62
N LYS A 429 -33.02 16.44 3.09
CA LYS A 429 -31.85 16.98 2.42
C LYS A 429 -30.88 15.83 2.13
N MET A 430 -30.98 15.24 0.93
CA MET A 430 -29.95 14.33 0.41
C MET A 430 -28.75 15.19 -0.02
N ASP A 431 -27.79 15.32 0.86
CA ASP A 431 -26.74 16.33 0.74
C ASP A 431 -25.38 15.75 0.27
N LEU A 432 -25.40 14.70 -0.57
CA LEU A 432 -24.22 14.38 -1.37
C LEU A 432 -24.20 15.25 -2.64
N PRO A 433 -23.05 15.82 -3.01
CA PRO A 433 -22.91 16.53 -4.27
C PRO A 433 -23.35 15.66 -5.45
N ILE A 434 -24.09 16.22 -6.41
CA ILE A 434 -24.66 15.50 -7.56
C ILE A 434 -23.58 14.69 -8.30
N TYR A 435 -22.42 15.27 -8.51
CA TYR A 435 -21.30 14.58 -9.19
C TYR A 435 -20.75 13.38 -8.40
N LEU A 436 -20.82 13.40 -7.05
CA LEU A 436 -20.44 12.24 -6.23
C LEU A 436 -21.50 11.13 -6.30
N GLN A 437 -22.79 11.52 -6.31
CA GLN A 437 -23.89 10.57 -6.51
C GLN A 437 -23.77 9.87 -7.87
N GLN A 438 -23.53 10.63 -8.94
CA GLN A 438 -23.30 10.10 -10.29
C GLN A 438 -22.09 9.13 -10.32
N TYR A 439 -21.00 9.52 -9.70
CA TYR A 439 -19.81 8.68 -9.60
C TYR A 439 -20.07 7.37 -8.85
N LEU A 440 -20.83 7.40 -7.74
CA LEU A 440 -21.22 6.18 -7.00
C LEU A 440 -22.07 5.24 -7.87
N ILE A 441 -23.01 5.78 -8.64
CA ILE A 441 -23.84 5.01 -9.57
C ILE A 441 -22.98 4.36 -10.66
N GLU A 442 -22.13 5.14 -11.31
CA GLU A 442 -21.25 4.68 -12.39
C GLU A 442 -20.32 3.53 -11.92
N ILE A 443 -19.67 3.69 -10.77
CA ILE A 443 -18.78 2.66 -10.24
C ILE A 443 -19.57 1.41 -9.81
N LYS A 444 -20.76 1.58 -9.24
CA LYS A 444 -21.63 0.45 -8.88
C LYS A 444 -22.05 -0.33 -10.12
N GLU A 445 -22.42 0.33 -11.20
CA GLU A 445 -22.76 -0.33 -12.48
C GLU A 445 -21.55 -1.08 -13.06
N LYS A 446 -20.36 -0.48 -13.04
CA LYS A 446 -19.12 -1.16 -13.48
C LYS A 446 -18.78 -2.36 -12.61
N SER A 447 -19.15 -2.34 -11.33
CA SER A 447 -18.87 -3.42 -10.38
C SER A 447 -19.73 -4.68 -10.59
N TYR A 448 -20.89 -4.60 -11.25
CA TYR A 448 -21.75 -5.75 -11.50
C TYR A 448 -21.07 -6.88 -12.30
N ASN A 449 -20.09 -6.53 -13.14
CA ASN A 449 -19.34 -7.50 -13.96
C ASN A 449 -18.02 -7.94 -13.31
N THR A 450 -17.76 -7.54 -12.07
CA THR A 450 -16.53 -7.83 -11.34
C THR A 450 -16.87 -8.40 -9.96
N ASN A 451 -15.91 -9.06 -9.30
CA ASN A 451 -16.05 -9.49 -7.91
C ASN A 451 -15.89 -8.33 -6.90
N HIS A 452 -16.03 -7.09 -7.37
CA HIS A 452 -15.89 -5.90 -6.55
C HIS A 452 -17.25 -5.54 -5.93
N ILE A 453 -17.34 -5.59 -4.61
CA ILE A 453 -18.59 -5.35 -3.87
C ILE A 453 -18.54 -3.96 -3.26
N ILE A 454 -19.42 -3.09 -3.75
CA ILE A 454 -19.61 -1.74 -3.22
C ILE A 454 -21.07 -1.63 -2.77
N GLU A 455 -21.25 -1.37 -1.50
CA GLU A 455 -22.56 -1.10 -0.92
C GLU A 455 -22.56 0.32 -0.34
N TYR A 456 -23.67 1.05 -0.50
CA TYR A 456 -23.85 2.32 0.17
C TYR A 456 -25.30 2.49 0.65
N HIS A 457 -25.43 3.10 1.82
CA HIS A 457 -26.69 3.29 2.54
C HIS A 457 -26.80 4.75 2.97
N TYR A 458 -28.02 5.27 2.89
CA TYR A 458 -28.37 6.59 3.41
C TYR A 458 -29.08 6.41 4.74
N VAL A 459 -28.59 7.07 5.78
CA VAL A 459 -29.05 6.93 7.16
C VAL A 459 -29.21 8.30 7.80
N TYR A 460 -30.22 8.45 8.67
CA TYR A 460 -30.55 9.73 9.33
C TYR A 460 -30.33 9.70 10.85
N ASP A 461 -29.76 8.63 11.36
CA ASP A 461 -29.59 8.39 12.79
C ASP A 461 -28.26 7.66 13.03
N LEU A 462 -27.30 8.37 13.61
CA LEU A 462 -25.98 7.83 13.91
C LEU A 462 -26.05 6.66 14.90
N ASP A 463 -26.96 6.70 15.87
CA ASP A 463 -27.09 5.66 16.89
C ASP A 463 -27.47 4.29 16.32
N LYS A 464 -28.15 4.27 15.16
CA LYS A 464 -28.46 3.01 14.45
C LYS A 464 -27.25 2.41 13.73
N VAL A 465 -26.26 3.22 13.42
CA VAL A 465 -25.09 2.84 12.62
C VAL A 465 -23.90 2.47 13.52
N ILE A 466 -23.71 3.13 14.64
CA ILE A 466 -22.60 2.90 15.59
C ILE A 466 -22.40 1.40 15.90
N PRO A 467 -23.40 0.58 16.21
CA PRO A 467 -23.19 -0.82 16.59
C PRO A 467 -22.71 -1.71 15.43
N ILE A 468 -22.88 -1.27 14.18
CA ILE A 468 -22.66 -2.13 13.00
C ILE A 468 -21.44 -1.77 12.18
N VAL A 469 -20.85 -0.56 12.38
CA VAL A 469 -19.71 -0.09 11.60
C VAL A 469 -18.37 -0.40 12.26
N ASP A 470 -17.33 -0.39 11.44
CA ASP A 470 -15.94 -0.62 11.86
C ASP A 470 -15.16 0.70 11.94
N VAL A 471 -15.63 1.72 11.20
CA VAL A 471 -15.03 3.04 11.15
C VAL A 471 -16.13 4.09 11.23
N ILE A 472 -15.94 5.10 12.05
CA ILE A 472 -16.74 6.32 12.08
C ILE A 472 -15.83 7.47 11.65
N TYR A 473 -16.07 8.00 10.45
CA TYR A 473 -15.39 9.17 9.92
C TYR A 473 -16.27 10.40 10.16
N MET A 474 -15.92 11.16 11.18
CA MET A 474 -16.62 12.39 11.54
C MET A 474 -16.04 13.57 10.81
N THR A 475 -16.88 14.50 10.36
CA THR A 475 -16.45 15.81 9.86
C THR A 475 -17.19 16.91 10.59
N ARG A 476 -16.56 18.08 10.67
CA ARG A 476 -17.20 19.24 11.30
C ARG A 476 -18.34 19.79 10.44
N SER A 477 -19.36 20.35 11.06
CA SER A 477 -20.32 21.21 10.40
C SER A 477 -19.61 22.51 9.95
N GLN A 478 -19.77 22.87 8.68
CA GLN A 478 -19.20 24.10 8.11
C GLN A 478 -20.20 25.24 8.21
N LYS A 479 -20.58 25.63 9.45
CA LYS A 479 -21.58 26.69 9.71
C LYS A 479 -21.31 27.99 8.93
N GLU A 480 -20.05 28.29 8.68
CA GLU A 480 -19.62 29.45 7.89
C GLU A 480 -20.04 29.42 6.41
N ARG A 481 -20.53 28.26 5.92
CA ARG A 481 -21.01 28.07 4.54
C ARG A 481 -22.52 27.89 4.44
N HIS A 482 -23.22 27.83 5.57
CA HIS A 482 -24.68 27.78 5.61
C HIS A 482 -25.27 29.19 5.64
N MET A 483 -26.45 29.37 5.05
CA MET A 483 -27.15 30.66 5.09
C MET A 483 -27.55 31.06 6.53
N PRO A 484 -27.56 32.33 6.92
CA PRO A 484 -27.56 32.82 8.31
C PRO A 484 -28.82 32.56 9.15
N ASN A 485 -29.79 31.77 8.70
CA ASN A 485 -31.08 31.64 9.38
C ASN A 485 -31.29 30.35 10.19
N ASN A 486 -30.24 29.55 10.46
CA ASN A 486 -30.39 28.26 11.18
C ASN A 486 -29.40 28.10 12.35
N ASP A 487 -29.29 29.06 13.23
CA ASP A 487 -28.37 29.04 14.38
C ASP A 487 -28.75 28.04 15.50
N ASN A 488 -29.91 27.36 15.39
CA ASN A 488 -30.42 26.46 16.44
C ASN A 488 -30.36 24.96 16.09
N LEU A 489 -29.69 24.53 15.03
CA LEU A 489 -29.48 23.13 14.76
C LEU A 489 -28.36 22.59 15.70
N LEU A 490 -28.75 22.14 16.86
CA LEU A 490 -27.99 21.21 17.69
C LEU A 490 -27.61 20.02 16.79
N HIS A 491 -26.31 19.68 16.72
CA HIS A 491 -25.84 18.53 15.95
C HIS A 491 -26.57 17.28 16.42
N LYS A 492 -27.55 16.83 15.66
CA LYS A 492 -28.33 15.62 15.93
C LYS A 492 -27.43 14.37 15.98
N ASN A 493 -26.38 14.38 15.15
CA ASN A 493 -25.44 13.25 15.00
C ASN A 493 -24.10 13.50 15.72
N LYS A 494 -24.16 13.93 16.99
CA LYS A 494 -22.97 14.09 17.85
C LYS A 494 -22.50 12.73 18.34
N LEU A 495 -21.16 12.52 18.35
CA LEU A 495 -20.55 11.35 18.93
C LEU A 495 -20.21 11.62 20.41
N THR A 496 -20.81 10.83 21.29
CA THR A 496 -20.71 10.96 22.75
C THR A 496 -20.13 9.67 23.35
N VAL A 497 -19.62 9.75 24.57
CA VAL A 497 -19.18 8.54 25.31
C VAL A 497 -20.33 7.56 25.44
N HIS A 498 -21.55 8.05 25.66
CA HIS A 498 -22.73 7.21 25.84
C HIS A 498 -23.08 6.41 24.56
N ASN A 499 -23.18 7.07 23.40
CA ASN A 499 -23.57 6.34 22.18
C ASN A 499 -22.41 5.50 21.63
N PHE A 500 -21.16 5.95 21.76
CA PHE A 500 -19.99 5.19 21.33
C PHE A 500 -19.71 3.96 22.19
N SER A 501 -20.24 3.88 23.42
CA SER A 501 -20.19 2.66 24.22
C SER A 501 -20.88 1.45 23.56
N LYS A 502 -21.81 1.69 22.62
CA LYS A 502 -22.50 0.67 21.83
C LYS A 502 -21.71 0.22 20.58
N ALA A 503 -20.59 0.87 20.30
CA ALA A 503 -19.75 0.54 19.13
C ALA A 503 -19.05 -0.81 19.29
N LYS A 504 -18.67 -1.40 18.17
CA LYS A 504 -17.81 -2.59 18.19
C LYS A 504 -16.51 -2.32 18.95
N GLU A 505 -15.95 -3.34 19.59
CA GLU A 505 -14.70 -3.27 20.34
C GLU A 505 -13.53 -2.66 19.53
N LYS A 506 -13.50 -2.97 18.22
CA LYS A 506 -12.45 -2.49 17.28
C LYS A 506 -12.91 -1.32 16.42
N CYS A 507 -14.09 -0.75 16.65
CA CYS A 507 -14.53 0.41 15.89
C CYS A 507 -13.63 1.61 16.18
N ILE A 508 -13.15 2.29 15.14
CA ILE A 508 -12.28 3.46 15.27
C ILE A 508 -12.98 4.75 14.86
N ILE A 509 -12.57 5.86 15.50
CA ILE A 509 -13.05 7.20 15.19
C ILE A 509 -11.94 7.96 14.46
N LEU A 510 -12.24 8.45 13.26
CA LEU A 510 -11.40 9.36 12.49
C LEU A 510 -12.02 10.73 12.38
N HIS A 511 -11.18 11.74 12.22
CA HIS A 511 -11.59 13.13 11.97
C HIS A 511 -10.49 13.90 11.25
N PRO A 512 -10.76 14.62 10.15
CA PRO A 512 -9.73 15.41 9.44
C PRO A 512 -9.25 16.63 10.22
N LEU A 513 -9.94 16.99 11.30
CA LEU A 513 -9.70 18.16 12.15
C LEU A 513 -9.77 19.52 11.36
N PRO A 514 -10.05 20.65 11.98
CA PRO A 514 -10.35 20.79 13.40
C PRO A 514 -11.72 20.20 13.74
N ARG A 515 -11.88 19.70 14.94
CA ARG A 515 -13.19 19.36 15.49
C ARG A 515 -13.73 20.54 16.31
N ASN A 516 -15.04 20.60 16.41
CA ASN A 516 -15.78 21.51 17.26
C ASN A 516 -16.51 20.67 18.35
N ASP A 517 -17.84 20.68 18.30
CA ASP A 517 -18.75 20.03 19.26
C ASP A 517 -19.32 18.67 18.78
N GLU A 518 -18.96 18.22 17.56
CA GLU A 518 -19.44 16.97 16.98
C GLU A 518 -18.88 15.71 17.63
N ILE A 519 -17.76 15.81 18.37
CA ILE A 519 -17.16 14.72 19.15
C ILE A 519 -16.92 15.22 20.57
N GLU A 520 -17.45 14.51 21.58
CA GLU A 520 -17.17 14.80 22.98
C GLU A 520 -15.68 14.69 23.29
N ILE A 521 -15.20 15.61 24.16
CA ILE A 521 -13.77 15.72 24.47
C ILE A 521 -13.27 14.53 25.29
N GLU A 522 -14.16 13.92 26.06
CA GLU A 522 -13.92 12.75 26.89
C GLU A 522 -13.53 11.53 26.06
N LEU A 523 -13.95 11.47 24.79
CA LEU A 523 -13.55 10.42 23.84
C LEU A 523 -12.06 10.49 23.46
N ASP A 524 -11.34 11.57 23.78
CA ASP A 524 -9.89 11.66 23.55
C ASP A 524 -9.09 10.60 24.33
N SER A 525 -9.62 10.15 25.45
CA SER A 525 -9.02 9.10 26.27
C SER A 525 -9.31 7.68 25.78
N ASP A 526 -10.29 7.50 24.87
CA ASP A 526 -10.61 6.19 24.30
C ASP A 526 -9.52 5.81 23.25
N PRO A 527 -8.86 4.64 23.38
CA PRO A 527 -7.82 4.21 22.44
C PRO A 527 -8.32 4.05 21.00
N ARG A 528 -9.63 3.91 20.80
CA ARG A 528 -10.29 3.83 19.49
C ARG A 528 -10.44 5.21 18.81
N SER A 529 -10.21 6.31 19.54
CA SER A 529 -10.13 7.65 18.99
C SER A 529 -8.76 7.87 18.34
N VAL A 530 -8.70 7.70 17.01
CA VAL A 530 -7.42 7.65 16.30
C VAL A 530 -7.04 8.95 15.59
N TYR A 531 -7.88 9.98 15.61
CA TYR A 531 -7.70 11.23 14.86
C TYR A 531 -6.39 11.99 15.18
N PHE A 532 -5.78 11.83 16.34
CA PHE A 532 -4.46 12.38 16.63
C PHE A 532 -3.33 11.52 16.05
N ARG A 533 -3.47 10.19 16.07
CA ARG A 533 -2.53 9.28 15.38
C ARG A 533 -2.60 9.44 13.87
N GLN A 534 -3.81 9.66 13.33
CA GLN A 534 -4.08 9.97 11.93
C GLN A 534 -3.22 11.15 11.43
N MET A 535 -3.05 12.21 12.22
CA MET A 535 -2.16 13.33 11.84
C MET A 535 -0.71 12.89 11.68
N LYS A 536 -0.21 12.04 12.59
CA LYS A 536 1.16 11.52 12.54
C LYS A 536 1.36 10.60 11.33
N TYR A 537 0.38 9.76 11.03
CA TYR A 537 0.39 8.92 9.83
C TYR A 537 0.42 9.75 8.55
N GLY A 538 -0.21 10.93 8.57
CA GLY A 538 -0.17 11.89 7.48
C GLY A 538 1.24 12.36 7.12
N LEU A 539 2.15 12.49 8.09
CA LEU A 539 3.55 12.82 7.83
C LEU A 539 4.23 11.70 7.03
N TYR A 540 4.04 10.44 7.42
CA TYR A 540 4.66 9.29 6.75
C TYR A 540 4.16 9.11 5.32
N VAL A 541 2.85 9.29 5.11
CA VAL A 541 2.25 9.24 3.76
C VAL A 541 2.80 10.36 2.88
N ARG A 542 2.96 11.58 3.40
CA ARG A 542 3.49 12.71 2.63
C ARG A 542 4.97 12.57 2.29
N ILE A 543 5.77 11.99 3.19
CA ILE A 543 7.16 11.63 2.89
C ILE A 543 7.19 10.59 1.75
N ALA A 544 6.38 9.52 1.84
CA ALA A 544 6.29 8.50 0.80
C ALA A 544 5.87 9.08 -0.56
N LEU A 545 4.88 9.98 -0.57
CA LEU A 545 4.43 10.66 -1.79
C LEU A 545 5.53 11.50 -2.43
N LEU A 546 6.25 12.29 -1.63
CA LEU A 546 7.34 13.12 -2.12
C LEU A 546 8.49 12.26 -2.65
N GLU A 547 8.85 11.17 -1.96
CA GLU A 547 9.84 10.22 -2.47
C GLU A 547 9.42 9.66 -3.82
N MET A 548 8.18 9.16 -3.95
CA MET A 548 7.70 8.55 -5.19
C MET A 548 7.52 9.54 -6.33
N LEU A 549 7.22 10.80 -6.03
CA LEU A 549 7.02 11.82 -7.06
C LEU A 549 8.33 12.42 -7.55
N PHE A 550 9.36 12.50 -6.71
CA PHE A 550 10.63 13.20 -6.99
C PHE A 550 11.85 12.27 -7.10
N SER A 551 11.66 10.93 -7.03
CA SER A 551 12.73 9.94 -7.30
C SER A 551 13.17 9.90 -8.76
#